data_68858607c047c6d621bfeb843f9d31ec
#
_entry.id   68858607c047c6d621bfeb843f9d31ec
#
_cell.length_a   1.000
_cell.length_b   1.000
_cell.length_c   1.000
_cell.angle_alpha   90.00
_cell.angle_beta   90.00
_cell.angle_gamma   90.00
#
_symmetry.space_group_name_H-M   'P 1'
#
loop_
_entity.id
_entity.type
_entity.pdbx_description
1 polymer ?
#
loop_
_entity_poly.entity_id
_entity_poly.type
_entity_poly.pdbx_seq_one_letter_code
_entity_poly.pdbx_strand_id
1 'polypeptide(L)'
;MTSLSPFPAATHPVFPVPAHPVLRVPPAPPAEAAAHFRAMLAFHADVSDVAAALAADGDPGFVLLDSRSTEAWEQGHVPGAVHLPTALVAEQAEQLLDRSVPVVTYCWGPGCNGATRAALALAELGFQVKEMLGGFEYWVREGFAYDTWQGPEQRPADPLTAPVGADDCGC
;
A
#
# COMPACT_ATOMS: atom_id res chain seq x y z
N MET A 1 -46.69 7.36 -35.25
CA MET A 1 -46.21 7.74 -33.92
C MET A 1 -46.53 6.59 -32.97
N THR A 2 -45.57 5.71 -32.78
CA THR A 2 -45.73 4.51 -31.94
C THR A 2 -45.18 4.82 -30.55
N SER A 3 -46.09 4.87 -29.56
CA SER A 3 -45.74 5.12 -28.15
C SER A 3 -45.04 3.89 -27.58
N LEU A 4 -43.80 4.04 -27.18
CA LEU A 4 -43.06 3.06 -26.40
C LEU A 4 -43.55 3.13 -24.95
N SER A 5 -44.19 2.06 -24.47
CA SER A 5 -44.54 1.88 -23.08
C SER A 5 -43.29 1.83 -22.19
N PRO A 6 -43.25 2.50 -21.03
CA PRO A 6 -42.12 2.38 -20.12
C PRO A 6 -42.07 0.97 -19.52
N PHE A 7 -40.87 0.39 -19.52
CA PHE A 7 -40.63 -0.88 -18.83
C PHE A 7 -40.98 -0.74 -17.32
N PRO A 8 -41.68 -1.73 -16.72
CA PRO A 8 -41.95 -1.69 -15.28
C PRO A 8 -40.61 -1.76 -14.52
N ALA A 9 -40.48 -0.88 -13.53
CA ALA A 9 -39.35 -0.92 -12.61
C ALA A 9 -39.29 -2.29 -11.94
N ALA A 10 -38.19 -2.99 -12.12
CA ALA A 10 -37.96 -4.26 -11.44
C ALA A 10 -37.88 -4.01 -9.93
N THR A 11 -38.94 -4.40 -9.22
CA THR A 11 -38.91 -4.47 -7.76
C THR A 11 -38.03 -5.64 -7.37
N HIS A 12 -36.78 -5.34 -7.00
CA HIS A 12 -35.91 -6.36 -6.42
C HIS A 12 -36.54 -6.84 -5.09
N PRO A 13 -36.63 -8.16 -4.88
CA PRO A 13 -37.14 -8.69 -3.63
C PRO A 13 -36.24 -8.21 -2.47
N VAL A 14 -36.81 -7.52 -1.50
CA VAL A 14 -36.13 -7.16 -0.26
C VAL A 14 -36.06 -8.44 0.58
N PHE A 15 -34.97 -9.15 0.48
CA PHE A 15 -34.68 -10.25 1.40
C PHE A 15 -34.41 -9.69 2.79
N PRO A 16 -35.01 -10.25 3.85
CA PRO A 16 -34.67 -9.85 5.21
C PRO A 16 -33.18 -10.10 5.42
N VAL A 17 -32.42 -9.03 5.69
CA VAL A 17 -31.00 -9.12 5.99
C VAL A 17 -30.87 -9.96 7.26
N PRO A 18 -30.18 -11.11 7.23
CA PRO A 18 -29.97 -11.89 8.45
C PRO A 18 -29.27 -11.01 9.48
N ALA A 19 -29.60 -11.18 10.77
CA ALA A 19 -28.94 -10.47 11.88
C ALA A 19 -27.47 -10.95 12.06
N HIS A 20 -26.75 -11.17 10.95
CA HIS A 20 -25.38 -11.64 10.91
C HIS A 20 -24.42 -10.45 11.12
N PRO A 21 -23.41 -10.56 12.01
CA PRO A 21 -22.51 -9.43 12.33
C PRO A 21 -21.89 -8.78 11.08
N VAL A 22 -21.51 -9.56 10.08
CA VAL A 22 -20.89 -9.09 8.82
C VAL A 22 -21.86 -8.25 7.96
N LEU A 23 -23.15 -8.58 7.97
CA LEU A 23 -24.19 -7.89 7.18
C LEU A 23 -25.03 -6.92 7.99
N ARG A 24 -24.66 -6.63 9.23
CA ARG A 24 -25.34 -5.62 10.06
C ARG A 24 -25.32 -4.24 9.40
N VAL A 25 -24.21 -3.92 8.73
CA VAL A 25 -24.12 -2.80 7.79
C VAL A 25 -24.21 -3.42 6.39
N PRO A 26 -25.19 -3.06 5.58
CA PRO A 26 -25.30 -3.59 4.22
C PRO A 26 -24.08 -3.24 3.39
N PRO A 27 -23.67 -4.12 2.45
CA PRO A 27 -22.63 -3.77 1.47
C PRO A 27 -23.01 -2.53 0.67
N ALA A 28 -22.03 -1.72 0.31
CA ALA A 28 -22.25 -0.57 -0.54
C ALA A 28 -22.77 -1.01 -1.94
N PRO A 29 -23.52 -0.15 -2.64
CA PRO A 29 -23.90 -0.40 -4.03
C PRO A 29 -22.69 -0.69 -4.91
N PRO A 30 -22.83 -1.56 -5.94
CA PRO A 30 -21.68 -1.97 -6.76
C PRO A 30 -20.84 -0.83 -7.36
N ALA A 31 -21.49 0.26 -7.79
CA ALA A 31 -20.78 1.40 -8.35
C ALA A 31 -19.91 2.14 -7.32
N GLU A 32 -20.44 2.31 -6.10
CA GLU A 32 -19.69 2.92 -5.00
C GLU A 32 -18.56 2.01 -4.53
N ALA A 33 -18.81 0.71 -4.40
CA ALA A 33 -17.77 -0.27 -4.06
C ALA A 33 -16.64 -0.27 -5.10
N ALA A 34 -16.97 -0.26 -6.40
CA ALA A 34 -15.99 -0.19 -7.47
C ALA A 34 -15.17 1.11 -7.43
N ALA A 35 -15.79 2.27 -7.14
CA ALA A 35 -15.09 3.53 -6.99
C ALA A 35 -14.12 3.51 -5.80
N HIS A 36 -14.57 2.97 -4.66
CA HIS A 36 -13.75 2.84 -3.45
C HIS A 36 -12.52 1.96 -3.68
N PHE A 37 -12.70 0.74 -4.18
CA PHE A 37 -11.58 -0.18 -4.40
C PHE A 37 -10.61 0.31 -5.48
N ARG A 38 -11.09 0.98 -6.51
CA ARG A 38 -10.23 1.65 -7.49
C ARG A 38 -9.40 2.75 -6.85
N ALA A 39 -9.98 3.52 -5.95
CA ALA A 39 -9.26 4.54 -5.18
C ALA A 39 -8.19 3.88 -4.28
N MET A 40 -8.50 2.80 -3.57
CA MET A 40 -7.52 2.06 -2.77
C MET A 40 -6.33 1.61 -3.61
N LEU A 41 -6.55 1.02 -4.78
CA LEU A 41 -5.47 0.62 -5.70
C LEU A 41 -4.65 1.81 -6.22
N ALA A 42 -5.24 3.01 -6.31
CA ALA A 42 -4.51 4.22 -6.68
C ALA A 42 -3.63 4.77 -5.53
N PHE A 43 -4.03 4.53 -4.28
CA PHE A 43 -3.33 5.06 -3.10
C PHE A 43 -2.37 4.06 -2.45
N HIS A 44 -2.53 2.76 -2.71
CA HIS A 44 -1.75 1.72 -2.05
C HIS A 44 -1.05 0.81 -3.06
N ALA A 45 0.04 0.21 -2.60
CA ALA A 45 0.70 -0.95 -3.16
C ALA A 45 0.93 -1.96 -2.02
N ASP A 46 1.08 -3.24 -2.31
CA ASP A 46 1.51 -4.21 -1.31
C ASP A 46 3.03 -4.43 -1.35
N VAL A 47 3.55 -5.17 -0.38
CA VAL A 47 5.00 -5.43 -0.30
C VAL A 47 5.50 -6.31 -1.42
N SER A 48 4.68 -7.24 -1.92
CA SER A 48 5.05 -8.17 -2.98
C SER A 48 5.21 -7.44 -4.32
N ASP A 49 4.26 -6.55 -4.67
CA ASP A 49 4.35 -5.69 -5.86
C ASP A 49 5.59 -4.78 -5.81
N VAL A 50 5.86 -4.17 -4.66
CA VAL A 50 7.04 -3.32 -4.48
C VAL A 50 8.32 -4.12 -4.60
N ALA A 51 8.39 -5.31 -3.99
CA ALA A 51 9.55 -6.19 -4.07
C ALA A 51 9.81 -6.65 -5.51
N ALA A 52 8.76 -7.05 -6.23
CA ALA A 52 8.87 -7.43 -7.64
C ALA A 52 9.36 -6.28 -8.52
N ALA A 53 8.87 -5.06 -8.28
CA ALA A 53 9.31 -3.87 -9.02
C ALA A 53 10.78 -3.52 -8.74
N LEU A 54 11.23 -3.63 -7.47
CA LEU A 54 12.63 -3.37 -7.10
C LEU A 54 13.59 -4.47 -7.59
N ALA A 55 13.12 -5.71 -7.75
CA ALA A 55 13.91 -6.82 -8.26
C ALA A 55 14.03 -6.84 -9.79
N ALA A 56 13.18 -6.11 -10.50
CA ALA A 56 13.24 -6.04 -11.96
C ALA A 56 14.47 -5.27 -12.44
N ASP A 57 14.95 -5.62 -13.63
CA ASP A 57 16.06 -4.89 -14.26
C ASP A 57 15.63 -3.45 -14.61
N GLY A 58 16.45 -2.48 -14.21
CA GLY A 58 16.28 -1.07 -14.56
C GLY A 58 15.72 -0.19 -13.44
N ASP A 59 15.19 0.98 -13.81
CA ASP A 59 14.59 1.93 -12.89
C ASP A 59 13.17 1.46 -12.52
N PRO A 60 12.84 1.30 -11.24
CA PRO A 60 11.50 0.90 -10.82
C PRO A 60 10.41 1.95 -11.12
N GLY A 61 10.80 3.17 -11.49
CA GLY A 61 9.89 4.27 -11.83
C GLY A 61 9.26 4.96 -10.62
N PHE A 62 9.74 4.69 -9.41
CA PHE A 62 9.33 5.35 -8.18
C PHE A 62 10.47 5.39 -7.16
N VAL A 63 10.37 6.27 -6.18
CA VAL A 63 11.22 6.27 -4.99
C VAL A 63 10.50 5.55 -3.86
N LEU A 64 11.11 4.51 -3.29
CA LEU A 64 10.65 3.91 -2.04
C LEU A 64 11.19 4.74 -0.86
N LEU A 65 10.31 5.19 0.04
CA LEU A 65 10.67 6.10 1.13
C LEU A 65 10.36 5.48 2.49
N ASP A 66 11.41 5.31 3.29
CA ASP A 66 11.29 4.92 4.70
C ASP A 66 11.00 6.15 5.56
N SER A 67 9.80 6.17 6.14
CA SER A 67 9.31 7.29 6.95
C SER A 67 9.57 7.14 8.45
N ARG A 68 10.28 6.08 8.86
CA ARG A 68 10.59 5.77 10.27
C ARG A 68 11.72 6.65 10.81
N SER A 69 11.96 6.55 12.12
CA SER A 69 13.09 7.24 12.77
C SER A 69 14.45 6.67 12.30
N THR A 70 15.53 7.41 12.59
CA THR A 70 16.89 6.99 12.25
C THR A 70 17.26 5.67 12.94
N GLU A 71 16.87 5.48 14.19
CA GLU A 71 17.14 4.25 14.93
C GLU A 71 16.41 3.05 14.29
N ALA A 72 15.20 3.27 13.79
CA ALA A 72 14.44 2.22 13.09
C ALA A 72 15.07 1.87 11.74
N TRP A 73 15.55 2.87 11.01
CA TRP A 73 16.31 2.70 9.78
C TRP A 73 17.60 1.90 10.00
N GLU A 74 18.38 2.27 11.01
CA GLU A 74 19.62 1.57 11.37
C GLU A 74 19.38 0.12 11.81
N GLN A 75 18.25 -0.15 12.46
CA GLN A 75 17.86 -1.51 12.85
C GLN A 75 17.60 -2.41 11.64
N GLY A 76 17.10 -1.84 10.55
CA GLY A 76 16.88 -2.53 9.28
C GLY A 76 15.93 -1.75 8.38
N HIS A 77 16.19 -1.79 7.06
CA HIS A 77 15.41 -1.08 6.05
C HIS A 77 15.39 -1.84 4.72
N VAL A 78 14.45 -1.49 3.87
CA VAL A 78 14.34 -2.06 2.51
C VAL A 78 15.53 -1.58 1.67
N PRO A 79 16.27 -2.47 0.98
CA PRO A 79 17.39 -2.10 0.14
C PRO A 79 16.97 -1.09 -0.94
N GLY A 80 17.79 -0.05 -1.12
CA GLY A 80 17.53 1.01 -2.09
C GLY A 80 16.48 2.04 -1.68
N ALA A 81 15.86 1.91 -0.51
CA ALA A 81 14.95 2.94 0.00
C ALA A 81 15.69 4.24 0.36
N VAL A 82 15.01 5.37 0.22
CA VAL A 82 15.44 6.68 0.71
C VAL A 82 14.91 6.87 2.14
N HIS A 83 15.79 7.25 3.06
CA HIS A 83 15.39 7.53 4.43
C HIS A 83 14.98 9.00 4.59
N LEU A 84 13.74 9.22 4.97
CA LEU A 84 13.23 10.55 5.34
C LEU A 84 12.15 10.41 6.42
N PRO A 85 12.49 10.60 7.69
CA PRO A 85 11.53 10.54 8.78
C PRO A 85 10.33 11.46 8.56
N THR A 86 9.13 10.98 8.91
CA THR A 86 7.87 11.74 8.72
C THR A 86 7.95 13.17 9.23
N ALA A 87 8.63 13.40 10.36
CA ALA A 87 8.78 14.73 10.95
C ALA A 87 9.58 15.72 10.08
N LEU A 88 10.42 15.22 9.18
CA LEU A 88 11.30 16.02 8.32
C LEU A 88 10.77 16.18 6.89
N VAL A 89 9.68 15.50 6.53
CA VAL A 89 9.14 15.51 5.15
C VAL A 89 8.85 16.95 4.69
N ALA A 90 8.18 17.76 5.51
CA ALA A 90 7.80 19.11 5.14
C ALA A 90 9.01 20.03 4.86
N GLU A 91 10.15 19.76 5.48
CA GLU A 91 11.34 20.61 5.37
C GLU A 91 12.33 20.11 4.30
N GLN A 92 12.41 18.79 4.09
CA GLN A 92 13.51 18.18 3.33
C GLN A 92 13.07 17.50 2.04
N ALA A 93 11.78 17.18 1.86
CA ALA A 93 11.32 16.41 0.72
C ALA A 93 11.68 17.07 -0.63
N GLU A 94 11.51 18.38 -0.77
CA GLU A 94 11.82 19.10 -2.01
C GLU A 94 13.31 19.15 -2.36
N GLN A 95 14.19 18.91 -1.39
CA GLN A 95 15.62 18.88 -1.58
C GLN A 95 16.12 17.48 -1.94
N LEU A 96 15.41 16.45 -1.51
CA LEU A 96 15.81 15.04 -1.63
C LEU A 96 15.09 14.30 -2.75
N LEU A 97 13.91 14.75 -3.15
CA LEU A 97 13.01 14.03 -4.06
C LEU A 97 12.67 14.89 -5.27
N ASP A 98 12.56 14.24 -6.45
CA ASP A 98 12.03 14.85 -7.66
C ASP A 98 10.51 14.66 -7.72
N ARG A 99 9.75 15.75 -7.84
CA ARG A 99 8.29 15.73 -7.95
C ARG A 99 7.75 15.01 -9.19
N SER A 100 8.58 14.84 -10.22
CA SER A 100 8.20 14.09 -11.42
C SER A 100 8.21 12.58 -11.21
N VAL A 101 8.86 12.10 -10.14
CA VAL A 101 8.97 10.67 -9.78
C VAL A 101 7.98 10.35 -8.66
N PRO A 102 7.06 9.39 -8.84
CA PRO A 102 6.17 8.95 -7.78
C PRO A 102 6.93 8.44 -6.54
N VAL A 103 6.36 8.62 -5.37
CA VAL A 103 6.94 8.16 -4.10
C VAL A 103 6.04 7.09 -3.50
N VAL A 104 6.64 5.99 -3.04
CA VAL A 104 5.95 4.95 -2.27
C VAL A 104 6.46 5.01 -0.84
N THR A 105 5.62 5.38 0.11
CA THR A 105 6.02 5.50 1.52
C THR A 105 5.81 4.20 2.28
N TYR A 106 6.68 3.88 3.24
CA TYR A 106 6.42 2.82 4.20
C TYR A 106 6.82 3.20 5.63
N CYS A 107 6.27 2.47 6.60
CA CYS A 107 6.59 2.55 8.02
C CYS A 107 6.78 1.15 8.60
N TRP A 108 6.53 0.96 9.89
CA TRP A 108 6.72 -0.34 10.55
C TRP A 108 5.81 -1.45 10.02
N GLY A 109 4.49 -1.21 9.96
CA GLY A 109 3.53 -2.23 9.59
C GLY A 109 2.09 -1.76 9.73
N PRO A 110 1.10 -2.64 9.65
CA PRO A 110 -0.32 -2.27 9.60
C PRO A 110 -0.83 -1.48 10.82
N GLY A 111 -0.15 -1.60 11.95
CA GLY A 111 -0.50 -0.86 13.18
C GLY A 111 0.13 0.54 13.26
N CYS A 112 0.91 0.97 12.25
CA CYS A 112 1.62 2.24 12.24
C CYS A 112 1.05 3.16 11.15
N ASN A 113 0.70 4.40 11.50
CA ASN A 113 0.23 5.41 10.55
C ASN A 113 1.34 6.38 10.08
N GLY A 114 2.60 6.05 10.30
CA GLY A 114 3.73 6.91 9.91
C GLY A 114 3.82 7.09 8.40
N ALA A 115 3.65 6.02 7.63
CA ALA A 115 3.61 6.05 6.17
C ALA A 115 2.45 6.91 5.64
N THR A 116 1.25 6.75 6.20
CA THR A 116 0.07 7.56 5.84
C THR A 116 0.32 9.05 6.09
N ARG A 117 0.96 9.40 7.22
CA ARG A 117 1.30 10.80 7.54
C ARG A 117 2.37 11.36 6.61
N ALA A 118 3.39 10.56 6.26
CA ALA A 118 4.40 10.96 5.29
C ALA A 118 3.79 11.14 3.89
N ALA A 119 2.92 10.22 3.47
CA ALA A 119 2.20 10.32 2.22
C ALA A 119 1.32 11.58 2.14
N LEU A 120 0.60 11.91 3.23
CA LEU A 120 -0.19 13.14 3.31
C LEU A 120 0.70 14.38 3.13
N ALA A 121 1.79 14.47 3.89
CA ALA A 121 2.71 15.61 3.83
C ALA A 121 3.34 15.76 2.43
N LEU A 122 3.73 14.66 1.79
CA LEU A 122 4.25 14.67 0.42
C LEU A 122 3.18 15.11 -0.59
N ALA A 123 1.95 14.62 -0.45
CA ALA A 123 0.85 15.00 -1.33
C ALA A 123 0.51 16.49 -1.21
N GLU A 124 0.53 17.06 0.00
CA GLU A 124 0.35 18.50 0.25
C GLU A 124 1.47 19.34 -0.40
N LEU A 125 2.67 18.78 -0.56
CA LEU A 125 3.78 19.37 -1.31
C LEU A 125 3.68 19.15 -2.84
N GLY A 126 2.68 18.42 -3.32
CA GLY A 126 2.41 18.17 -4.74
C GLY A 126 3.11 16.95 -5.33
N PHE A 127 3.63 16.04 -4.53
CA PHE A 127 4.14 14.75 -5.00
C PHE A 127 3.02 13.77 -5.32
N GLN A 128 3.23 12.88 -6.28
CA GLN A 128 2.40 11.70 -6.49
C GLN A 128 2.84 10.62 -5.50
N VAL A 129 1.91 10.10 -4.70
CA VAL A 129 2.27 9.21 -3.59
C VAL A 129 1.37 7.98 -3.54
N LYS A 130 1.99 6.85 -3.19
CA LYS A 130 1.30 5.66 -2.68
C LYS A 130 1.87 5.29 -1.30
N GLU A 131 1.12 4.48 -0.56
CA GLU A 131 1.57 3.84 0.67
C GLU A 131 1.77 2.35 0.43
N MET A 132 2.93 1.79 0.83
CA MET A 132 3.16 0.35 0.86
C MET A 132 2.50 -0.24 2.11
N LEU A 133 1.38 -0.92 1.89
CA LEU A 133 0.66 -1.64 2.96
C LEU A 133 1.53 -2.80 3.47
N GLY A 134 1.41 -3.06 4.77
CA GLY A 134 2.25 -4.07 5.41
C GLY A 134 3.57 -3.52 5.95
N GLY A 135 4.17 -2.53 5.30
CA GLY A 135 5.38 -1.86 5.76
C GLY A 135 6.58 -2.79 5.90
N PHE A 136 7.55 -2.40 6.71
CA PHE A 136 8.77 -3.18 6.96
C PHE A 136 8.49 -4.53 7.63
N GLU A 137 7.44 -4.62 8.47
CA GLU A 137 7.05 -5.89 9.11
C GLU A 137 6.73 -6.96 8.08
N TYR A 138 5.85 -6.65 7.11
CA TYR A 138 5.47 -7.63 6.09
C TYR A 138 6.57 -7.86 5.06
N TRP A 139 7.39 -6.85 4.74
CA TRP A 139 8.59 -7.04 3.94
C TRP A 139 9.47 -8.17 4.49
N VAL A 140 9.74 -8.14 5.79
CA VAL A 140 10.54 -9.18 6.46
C VAL A 140 9.78 -10.49 6.61
N ARG A 141 8.46 -10.44 6.89
CA ARG A 141 7.63 -11.64 7.03
C ARG A 141 7.45 -12.42 5.72
N GLU A 142 7.42 -11.75 4.60
CA GLU A 142 7.36 -12.37 3.27
C GLU A 142 8.72 -12.89 2.80
N GLY A 143 9.75 -12.71 3.61
CA GLY A 143 11.07 -13.28 3.37
C GLY A 143 11.95 -12.44 2.46
N PHE A 144 11.60 -11.19 2.20
CA PHE A 144 12.46 -10.29 1.41
C PHE A 144 13.70 -9.86 2.18
N ALA A 145 14.81 -9.71 1.45
CA ALA A 145 16.07 -9.23 2.02
C ALA A 145 15.94 -7.77 2.50
N TYR A 146 16.66 -7.43 3.55
CA TYR A 146 16.73 -6.07 4.11
C TYR A 146 18.14 -5.76 4.58
N ASP A 147 18.50 -4.47 4.54
CA ASP A 147 19.81 -4.01 5.01
C ASP A 147 19.74 -3.62 6.49
N THR A 148 20.80 -3.95 7.23
CA THR A 148 21.02 -3.53 8.60
C THR A 148 22.38 -2.86 8.74
N TRP A 149 22.69 -2.25 9.88
CA TRP A 149 24.01 -1.71 10.14
C TRP A 149 25.14 -2.78 10.14
N GLN A 150 24.79 -4.08 10.23
CA GLN A 150 25.72 -5.22 10.14
C GLN A 150 25.84 -5.77 8.73
N GLY A 151 25.01 -5.32 7.80
CA GLY A 151 24.93 -5.80 6.42
C GLY A 151 23.56 -6.36 6.08
N PRO A 152 23.43 -6.98 4.89
CA PRO A 152 22.15 -7.53 4.43
C PRO A 152 21.75 -8.74 5.26
N GLU A 153 20.46 -8.82 5.56
CA GLU A 153 19.80 -9.93 6.24
C GLU A 153 18.59 -10.41 5.47
N GLN A 154 18.20 -11.66 5.70
CA GLN A 154 16.96 -12.24 5.17
C GLN A 154 16.46 -13.30 6.13
N ARG A 155 15.15 -13.33 6.36
CA ARG A 155 14.48 -14.36 7.18
C ARG A 155 13.67 -15.28 6.27
N PRO A 156 13.43 -16.55 6.69
CA PRO A 156 12.45 -17.39 6.00
C PRO A 156 11.08 -16.72 5.97
N ALA A 157 10.35 -16.89 4.87
CA ALA A 157 8.99 -16.39 4.76
C ALA A 157 8.10 -16.98 5.86
N ASP A 158 7.26 -16.14 6.46
CA ASP A 158 6.24 -16.56 7.41
C ASP A 158 5.12 -17.29 6.64
N PRO A 159 4.81 -18.56 6.95
CA PRO A 159 3.77 -19.32 6.23
C PRO A 159 2.36 -18.74 6.39
N LEU A 160 2.18 -17.70 7.20
CA LEU A 160 0.92 -16.96 7.30
C LEU A 160 0.81 -15.81 6.28
N THR A 161 1.89 -15.45 5.59
CA THR A 161 1.91 -14.34 4.63
C THR A 161 2.15 -14.76 3.19
N ALA A 162 2.77 -15.93 2.98
CA ALA A 162 3.06 -16.44 1.63
C ALA A 162 2.96 -17.97 1.60
N PRO A 163 2.70 -18.57 0.43
CA PRO A 163 2.75 -20.04 0.26
C PRO A 163 4.15 -20.57 0.54
N VAL A 164 4.24 -21.70 1.28
CA VAL A 164 5.52 -22.34 1.56
C VAL A 164 6.10 -22.93 0.28
N GLY A 165 7.29 -22.44 -0.13
CA GLY A 165 8.01 -22.93 -1.31
C GLY A 165 7.49 -22.41 -2.66
N ALA A 166 6.70 -21.35 -2.66
CA ALA A 166 6.33 -20.63 -3.88
C ALA A 166 7.14 -19.32 -3.99
N ASP A 167 7.47 -18.95 -5.22
CA ASP A 167 8.17 -17.71 -5.51
C ASP A 167 7.21 -16.51 -5.68
N ASP A 168 5.90 -16.74 -5.48
CA ASP A 168 4.84 -15.74 -5.69
C ASP A 168 3.79 -15.88 -4.57
N CYS A 169 3.27 -14.76 -4.08
CA CYS A 169 2.22 -14.71 -3.05
C CYS A 169 0.89 -15.32 -3.52
N GLY A 170 0.69 -15.54 -4.83
CA GLY A 170 -0.52 -16.13 -5.41
C GLY A 170 -1.71 -15.18 -5.49
N CYS A 171 -1.48 -13.87 -5.46
CA CYS A 171 -2.51 -12.84 -5.57
C CYS A 171 -2.69 -12.33 -7.00
#